data_a822d5163f08878121020b3302a39915
#
_entry.id   a822d5163f08878121020b3302a39915
#
_cell.length_a   1.000
_cell.length_b   1.000
_cell.length_c   1.000
_cell.angle_alpha   90.00
_cell.angle_beta   90.00
_cell.angle_gamma   90.00
#
_symmetry.space_group_name_H-M   'P 1'
#
loop_
_entity.id
_entity.type
_entity.pdbx_description
1 polymer ?
#
loop_
_entity_poly.entity_id
_entity_poly.type
_entity_poly.pdbx_seq_one_letter_code
_entity_poly.pdbx_strand_id
1 'polypeptide(L)'
;MTQSIVRAEQFDLHTSASPFYTWEVPQKPVSVRIPYDLMDRLEKEAVENFRSLSSRGSEIGGLLVGAVSPGSPMIVSLSDYEMIACDYSRGPLYRLSDADMGRFERAIEQRLAAGQAVAGFFRSHTRKGMMLNADDLTFFEQRFRDPHHLVLLVRPYATKASTAGIFIREGGKVNGESSLLEFPFRSSELGPMKSGADRADGWPKPPASPALTPAAPKPAARAQVVPIASRREPSAPAAEPSVPVLPAAPAVEEKFAK
;
A
#
# COMPACT_ATOMS: atom_id res chain seq x y z
N MET A 1 -58.34 -22.01 -37.26
CA MET A 1 -56.91 -22.36 -37.28
C MET A 1 -56.13 -21.05 -37.24
N THR A 2 -55.73 -20.64 -36.08
CA THR A 2 -55.03 -19.35 -35.87
C THR A 2 -53.61 -19.67 -35.40
N GLN A 3 -52.64 -19.49 -36.29
CA GLN A 3 -51.22 -19.66 -35.96
C GLN A 3 -50.71 -18.41 -35.20
N SER A 4 -50.39 -18.63 -33.95
CA SER A 4 -49.63 -17.62 -33.12
C SER A 4 -48.18 -17.65 -33.57
N ILE A 5 -47.73 -16.53 -34.14
CA ILE A 5 -46.33 -16.30 -34.43
C ILE A 5 -45.66 -15.85 -33.11
N VAL A 6 -44.85 -16.73 -32.52
CA VAL A 6 -43.95 -16.39 -31.43
C VAL A 6 -42.79 -15.61 -32.02
N ARG A 7 -42.80 -14.32 -31.72
CA ARG A 7 -41.69 -13.39 -32.04
C ARG A 7 -40.54 -13.69 -31.09
N ALA A 8 -39.48 -14.26 -31.60
CA ALA A 8 -38.24 -14.42 -30.86
C ALA A 8 -37.68 -13.01 -30.63
N GLU A 9 -37.73 -12.56 -29.39
CA GLU A 9 -36.98 -11.37 -28.96
C GLU A 9 -35.49 -11.71 -29.05
N GLN A 10 -34.80 -11.08 -29.99
CA GLN A 10 -33.35 -11.05 -30.05
C GLN A 10 -32.89 -10.26 -28.83
N PHE A 11 -32.39 -11.00 -27.84
CA PHE A 11 -31.56 -10.39 -26.80
C PHE A 11 -30.26 -9.93 -27.48
N ASP A 12 -30.17 -8.65 -27.77
CA ASP A 12 -28.93 -7.98 -28.09
C ASP A 12 -27.98 -8.11 -26.88
N LEU A 13 -27.10 -9.10 -26.95
CA LEU A 13 -25.93 -9.20 -26.09
C LEU A 13 -24.99 -8.03 -26.44
N HIS A 14 -25.39 -6.80 -26.10
CA HIS A 14 -24.42 -5.74 -25.97
C HIS A 14 -23.47 -6.17 -24.86
N THR A 15 -22.25 -6.54 -25.24
CA THR A 15 -21.12 -6.70 -24.33
C THR A 15 -20.89 -5.38 -23.65
N SER A 16 -21.66 -5.11 -22.59
CA SER A 16 -21.48 -3.95 -21.74
C SER A 16 -20.10 -4.06 -21.14
N ALA A 17 -19.19 -3.18 -21.54
CA ALA A 17 -17.87 -3.08 -20.94
C ALA A 17 -18.04 -3.05 -19.43
N SER A 18 -17.30 -3.89 -18.71
CA SER A 18 -17.40 -3.96 -17.25
C SER A 18 -17.14 -2.58 -16.66
N PRO A 19 -18.03 -2.06 -15.81
CA PRO A 19 -17.87 -0.71 -15.23
C PRO A 19 -16.75 -0.64 -14.19
N PHE A 20 -15.93 -1.68 -14.06
CA PHE A 20 -14.86 -1.78 -13.08
C PHE A 20 -13.61 -2.46 -13.65
N TYR A 21 -12.48 -2.08 -13.09
CA TYR A 21 -11.21 -2.80 -13.24
C TYR A 21 -11.17 -3.98 -12.28
N THR A 22 -10.69 -5.13 -12.75
CA THR A 22 -10.44 -6.31 -11.90
C THR A 22 -8.94 -6.46 -11.70
N TRP A 23 -8.49 -6.28 -10.46
CA TRP A 23 -7.15 -6.65 -10.05
C TRP A 23 -7.16 -8.11 -9.62
N GLU A 24 -6.44 -8.93 -10.32
CA GLU A 24 -6.33 -10.36 -10.06
C GLU A 24 -4.91 -10.83 -10.32
N VAL A 25 -4.35 -11.57 -9.36
CA VAL A 25 -3.03 -12.20 -9.49
C VAL A 25 -3.22 -13.71 -9.34
N PRO A 26 -2.71 -14.52 -10.29
CA PRO A 26 -2.86 -15.98 -10.23
C PRO A 26 -2.45 -16.57 -8.88
N GLN A 27 -3.24 -17.51 -8.38
CA GLN A 27 -3.02 -18.24 -7.12
C GLN A 27 -3.08 -17.36 -5.84
N LYS A 28 -3.52 -16.11 -5.93
CA LYS A 28 -3.73 -15.27 -4.75
C LYS A 28 -5.15 -15.43 -4.19
N PRO A 29 -5.30 -15.26 -2.86
CA PRO A 29 -6.57 -15.55 -2.19
C PRO A 29 -7.66 -14.48 -2.42
N VAL A 30 -7.28 -13.32 -2.96
CA VAL A 30 -8.17 -12.16 -3.12
C VAL A 30 -8.09 -11.63 -4.54
N SER A 31 -9.25 -11.33 -5.11
CA SER A 31 -9.44 -10.53 -6.33
C SER A 31 -10.17 -9.25 -5.96
N VAL A 32 -9.81 -8.11 -6.56
CA VAL A 32 -10.36 -6.80 -6.20
C VAL A 32 -11.01 -6.15 -7.41
N ARG A 33 -12.27 -5.72 -7.26
CA ARG A 33 -13.01 -4.97 -8.27
C ARG A 33 -13.06 -3.51 -7.88
N ILE A 34 -12.58 -2.64 -8.77
CA ILE A 34 -12.50 -1.19 -8.56
C ILE A 34 -13.35 -0.51 -9.64
N PRO A 35 -14.48 0.12 -9.30
CA PRO A 35 -15.26 0.91 -10.25
C PRO A 35 -14.41 2.01 -10.89
N TYR A 36 -14.58 2.24 -12.18
CA TYR A 36 -13.78 3.25 -12.89
C TYR A 36 -14.03 4.67 -12.39
N ASP A 37 -15.26 4.98 -12.00
CA ASP A 37 -15.60 6.28 -11.43
C ASP A 37 -14.95 6.50 -10.05
N LEU A 38 -14.88 5.47 -9.21
CA LEU A 38 -14.17 5.51 -7.93
C LEU A 38 -12.67 5.73 -8.15
N MET A 39 -12.10 4.99 -9.11
CA MET A 39 -10.68 5.11 -9.48
C MET A 39 -10.34 6.53 -9.90
N ASP A 40 -11.11 7.10 -10.81
CA ASP A 40 -10.86 8.45 -11.34
C ASP A 40 -11.08 9.54 -10.28
N ARG A 41 -12.09 9.40 -9.41
CA ARG A 41 -12.30 10.31 -8.27
C ARG A 41 -11.11 10.28 -7.31
N LEU A 42 -10.66 9.09 -6.92
CA LEU A 42 -9.55 8.95 -5.98
C LEU A 42 -8.21 9.37 -6.60
N GLU A 43 -7.98 9.09 -7.89
CA GLU A 43 -6.82 9.60 -8.62
C GLU A 43 -6.79 11.14 -8.61
N LYS A 44 -7.93 11.76 -8.91
CA LYS A 44 -8.07 13.22 -8.92
C LYS A 44 -7.69 13.81 -7.56
N GLU A 45 -8.23 13.27 -6.46
CA GLU A 45 -7.88 13.71 -5.10
C GLU A 45 -6.37 13.56 -4.83
N ALA A 46 -5.78 12.43 -5.20
CA ALA A 46 -4.35 12.19 -5.00
C ALA A 46 -3.48 13.17 -5.79
N VAL A 47 -3.84 13.47 -7.04
CA VAL A 47 -3.11 14.40 -7.92
C VAL A 47 -3.28 15.85 -7.47
N GLU A 48 -4.47 16.27 -7.07
CA GLU A 48 -4.74 17.64 -6.59
C GLU A 48 -3.96 17.92 -5.31
N ASN A 49 -3.97 17.00 -4.35
CA ASN A 49 -3.18 17.14 -3.13
C ASN A 49 -1.67 17.08 -3.40
N PHE A 50 -1.24 16.25 -4.33
CA PHE A 50 0.17 16.21 -4.76
C PHE A 50 0.63 17.55 -5.36
N ARG A 51 -0.26 18.28 -6.03
CA ARG A 51 0.03 19.59 -6.64
C ARG A 51 -0.14 20.76 -5.68
N SER A 52 -0.89 20.61 -4.60
CA SER A 52 -1.33 21.71 -3.73
C SER A 52 -0.22 22.36 -2.91
N LEU A 53 0.85 21.64 -2.62
CA LEU A 53 2.00 22.18 -1.90
C LEU A 53 3.15 22.47 -2.85
N SER A 54 3.61 23.71 -2.83
CA SER A 54 4.51 24.34 -3.80
C SER A 54 5.86 23.68 -4.04
N SER A 55 6.26 22.65 -3.27
CA SER A 55 7.55 21.98 -3.47
C SER A 55 7.57 20.46 -3.29
N ARG A 56 6.62 19.85 -2.61
CA ARG A 56 6.68 18.40 -2.31
C ARG A 56 5.34 17.67 -2.41
N GLY A 57 4.20 18.36 -2.56
CA GLY A 57 2.88 17.77 -2.51
C GLY A 57 2.55 17.11 -1.17
N SER A 58 1.27 17.01 -0.81
CA SER A 58 0.85 16.24 0.35
C SER A 58 0.39 14.84 -0.04
N GLU A 59 0.72 13.87 0.81
CA GLU A 59 0.16 12.53 0.73
C GLU A 59 -1.24 12.54 1.37
N ILE A 60 -2.14 11.74 0.84
CA ILE A 60 -3.50 11.57 1.37
C ILE A 60 -3.75 10.12 1.76
N GLY A 61 -4.79 9.89 2.54
CA GLY A 61 -5.22 8.55 2.89
C GLY A 61 -6.62 8.53 3.47
N GLY A 62 -7.15 7.33 3.66
CA GLY A 62 -8.49 7.13 4.16
C GLY A 62 -8.95 5.68 4.10
N LEU A 63 -10.24 5.51 4.34
CA LEU A 63 -10.88 4.22 4.43
C LEU A 63 -11.41 3.78 3.05
N LEU A 64 -11.30 2.50 2.75
CA LEU A 64 -11.95 1.85 1.61
C LEU A 64 -13.19 1.09 2.07
N VAL A 65 -14.28 1.32 1.37
CA VAL A 65 -15.60 0.70 1.63
C VAL A 65 -15.97 -0.18 0.44
N GLY A 66 -16.63 -1.31 0.72
CA GLY A 66 -17.00 -2.22 -0.35
C GLY A 66 -17.86 -3.37 0.13
N ALA A 67 -17.94 -4.41 -0.66
CA ALA A 67 -18.60 -5.66 -0.34
C ALA A 67 -17.64 -6.83 -0.56
N VAL A 68 -17.80 -7.87 0.23
CA VAL A 68 -17.00 -9.08 0.15
C VAL A 68 -17.87 -10.25 -0.26
N SER A 69 -17.50 -10.91 -1.34
CA SER A 69 -18.14 -12.14 -1.78
C SER A 69 -17.20 -13.32 -1.50
N PRO A 70 -17.66 -14.35 -0.77
CA PRO A 70 -16.86 -15.52 -0.49
C PRO A 70 -16.56 -16.29 -1.80
N GLY A 71 -15.40 -16.92 -1.86
CA GLY A 71 -14.97 -17.70 -3.02
C GLY A 71 -13.48 -18.03 -2.95
N SER A 72 -12.97 -18.62 -4.03
CA SER A 72 -11.53 -18.85 -4.23
C SER A 72 -11.15 -18.46 -5.64
N PRO A 73 -10.63 -17.24 -5.85
CA PRO A 73 -10.34 -16.20 -4.86
C PRO A 73 -11.61 -15.58 -4.24
N MET A 74 -11.45 -14.98 -3.06
CA MET A 74 -12.45 -14.11 -2.45
C MET A 74 -12.52 -12.79 -3.24
N ILE A 75 -13.72 -12.30 -3.53
CA ILE A 75 -13.90 -11.08 -4.32
C ILE A 75 -14.22 -9.90 -3.41
N VAL A 76 -13.35 -8.89 -3.41
CA VAL A 76 -13.58 -7.60 -2.73
C VAL A 76 -13.99 -6.58 -3.79
N SER A 77 -15.25 -6.15 -3.74
CA SER A 77 -15.79 -5.13 -4.65
C SER A 77 -15.83 -3.79 -3.93
N LEU A 78 -14.93 -2.88 -4.30
CA LEU A 78 -14.94 -1.51 -3.76
C LEU A 78 -16.18 -0.77 -4.25
N SER A 79 -16.79 0.05 -3.39
CA SER A 79 -17.95 0.87 -3.73
C SER A 79 -17.74 2.35 -3.44
N ASP A 80 -16.93 2.67 -2.42
CA ASP A 80 -16.66 4.04 -2.01
C ASP A 80 -15.34 4.14 -1.24
N TYR A 81 -14.91 5.37 -0.97
CA TYR A 81 -13.82 5.70 -0.06
C TYR A 81 -14.18 6.89 0.82
N GLU A 82 -13.54 6.99 1.97
CA GLU A 82 -13.67 8.13 2.86
C GLU A 82 -12.30 8.71 3.16
N MET A 83 -12.10 9.99 2.82
CA MET A 83 -10.86 10.71 3.11
C MET A 83 -10.73 10.94 4.61
N ILE A 84 -9.62 10.52 5.20
CA ILE A 84 -9.29 10.82 6.59
C ILE A 84 -8.13 11.81 6.61
N ALA A 85 -8.43 13.06 6.93
CA ALA A 85 -7.40 14.08 7.01
C ALA A 85 -6.41 13.77 8.14
N CYS A 86 -5.11 13.95 7.89
CA CYS A 86 -4.09 13.91 8.95
C CYS A 86 -3.53 15.31 9.23
N ASP A 87 -2.82 15.45 10.34
CA ASP A 87 -2.10 16.66 10.68
C ASP A 87 -0.79 16.74 9.91
N TYR A 88 -0.68 17.74 9.02
CA TYR A 88 0.54 17.99 8.21
C TYR A 88 1.54 18.93 8.89
N SER A 89 1.40 19.26 10.18
CA SER A 89 2.34 20.11 10.91
C SER A 89 3.78 19.58 10.89
N ARG A 90 3.95 18.26 10.75
CA ARG A 90 5.24 17.58 10.66
C ARG A 90 5.73 17.32 9.24
N GLY A 91 5.10 17.91 8.23
CA GLY A 91 5.48 17.76 6.83
C GLY A 91 4.41 17.09 5.97
N PRO A 92 4.69 16.88 4.67
CA PRO A 92 3.69 16.50 3.68
C PRO A 92 3.33 15.00 3.69
N LEU A 93 3.92 14.19 4.55
CA LEU A 93 3.69 12.76 4.60
C LEU A 93 2.38 12.46 5.34
N TYR A 94 1.64 11.47 4.85
CA TYR A 94 0.46 10.96 5.53
C TYR A 94 0.88 10.11 6.74
N ARG A 95 0.93 10.77 7.90
CA ARG A 95 1.28 10.16 9.19
C ARG A 95 0.19 10.45 10.19
N LEU A 96 -0.48 9.39 10.62
CA LEU A 96 -1.57 9.52 11.58
C LEU A 96 -1.02 9.80 12.99
N SER A 97 -1.52 10.87 13.61
CA SER A 97 -1.38 11.10 15.05
C SER A 97 -2.41 10.28 15.82
N ASP A 98 -2.32 10.25 17.15
CA ASP A 98 -3.34 9.57 17.97
C ASP A 98 -4.75 10.15 17.74
N ALA A 99 -4.86 11.47 17.54
CA ALA A 99 -6.12 12.12 17.22
C ALA A 99 -6.64 11.70 15.83
N ASP A 100 -5.75 11.54 14.85
CA ASP A 100 -6.08 11.06 13.49
C ASP A 100 -6.52 9.60 13.53
N MET A 101 -5.84 8.77 14.33
CA MET A 101 -6.22 7.38 14.58
C MET A 101 -7.64 7.30 15.14
N GLY A 102 -7.98 8.14 16.12
CA GLY A 102 -9.35 8.21 16.64
C GLY A 102 -10.38 8.65 15.60
N ARG A 103 -10.02 9.49 14.62
CA ARG A 103 -10.90 9.81 13.48
C ARG A 103 -11.10 8.60 12.58
N PHE A 104 -10.03 7.87 12.32
CA PHE A 104 -10.07 6.67 11.50
C PHE A 104 -10.97 5.57 12.13
N GLU A 105 -10.83 5.35 13.42
CA GLU A 105 -11.66 4.40 14.19
C GLU A 105 -13.14 4.77 14.13
N ARG A 106 -13.47 6.05 14.35
CA ARG A 106 -14.87 6.50 14.23
C ARG A 106 -15.45 6.32 12.82
N ALA A 107 -14.64 6.56 11.78
CA ALA A 107 -15.08 6.31 10.41
C ALA A 107 -15.38 4.82 10.17
N ILE A 108 -14.53 3.92 10.66
CA ILE A 108 -14.77 2.47 10.59
C ILE A 108 -16.08 2.11 11.31
N GLU A 109 -16.26 2.57 12.54
CA GLU A 109 -17.47 2.30 13.34
C GLU A 109 -18.75 2.80 12.65
N GLN A 110 -18.70 4.02 12.08
CA GLN A 110 -19.84 4.60 11.36
C GLN A 110 -20.21 3.81 10.11
N ARG A 111 -19.22 3.35 9.33
CA ARG A 111 -19.47 2.52 8.15
C ARG A 111 -20.04 1.16 8.51
N LEU A 112 -19.51 0.51 9.55
CA LEU A 112 -20.04 -0.76 10.05
C LEU A 112 -21.45 -0.60 10.61
N ALA A 113 -21.74 0.46 11.37
CA ALA A 113 -23.07 0.76 11.88
C ALA A 113 -24.10 1.03 10.76
N ALA A 114 -23.64 1.55 9.62
CA ALA A 114 -24.46 1.73 8.43
C ALA A 114 -24.64 0.43 7.60
N GLY A 115 -24.12 -0.71 8.08
CA GLY A 115 -24.20 -2.00 7.38
C GLY A 115 -23.25 -2.11 6.19
N GLN A 116 -22.26 -1.24 6.09
CA GLN A 116 -21.27 -1.27 5.03
C GLN A 116 -20.05 -2.08 5.47
N ALA A 117 -19.47 -2.87 4.56
CA ALA A 117 -18.24 -3.58 4.83
C ALA A 117 -17.03 -2.66 4.59
N VAL A 118 -16.08 -2.70 5.52
CA VAL A 118 -14.78 -2.05 5.38
C VAL A 118 -13.87 -2.97 4.58
N ALA A 119 -13.33 -2.49 3.47
CA ALA A 119 -12.45 -3.27 2.61
C ALA A 119 -10.95 -3.10 2.96
N GLY A 120 -10.62 -2.05 3.70
CA GLY A 120 -9.25 -1.74 4.07
C GLY A 120 -8.98 -0.25 4.08
N PHE A 121 -7.77 0.15 3.77
CA PHE A 121 -7.43 1.57 3.65
C PHE A 121 -6.63 1.87 2.38
N PHE A 122 -6.62 3.14 2.01
CA PHE A 122 -5.77 3.65 0.94
C PHE A 122 -4.86 4.76 1.45
N ARG A 123 -3.76 4.94 0.78
CA ARG A 123 -2.95 6.16 0.88
C ARG A 123 -2.26 6.47 -0.43
N SER A 124 -1.90 7.74 -0.63
CA SER A 124 -0.93 8.12 -1.65
C SER A 124 0.47 8.22 -1.05
N HIS A 125 1.49 8.12 -1.90
CA HIS A 125 2.88 8.39 -1.53
C HIS A 125 3.65 8.95 -2.72
N THR A 126 4.74 9.68 -2.41
CA THR A 126 5.56 10.38 -3.40
C THR A 126 6.92 9.71 -3.64
N ARG A 127 7.21 8.63 -2.93
CA ARG A 127 8.49 7.91 -3.00
C ARG A 127 8.60 7.03 -4.25
N LYS A 128 9.82 6.60 -4.57
CA LYS A 128 10.03 5.58 -5.61
C LYS A 128 9.60 4.20 -5.12
N GLY A 129 9.06 3.38 -6.05
CA GLY A 129 8.59 2.02 -5.77
C GLY A 129 7.18 2.00 -5.19
N MET A 130 6.61 0.81 -5.12
CA MET A 130 5.32 0.52 -4.50
C MET A 130 5.58 -0.35 -3.28
N MET A 131 5.87 0.29 -2.13
CA MET A 131 6.16 -0.37 -0.87
C MET A 131 5.43 0.32 0.28
N LEU A 132 4.97 -0.47 1.24
CA LEU A 132 4.44 0.02 2.50
C LEU A 132 5.59 0.32 3.46
N ASN A 133 5.49 1.40 4.20
CA ASN A 133 6.45 1.67 5.28
C ASN A 133 6.06 0.92 6.57
N ALA A 134 6.91 0.97 7.59
CA ALA A 134 6.67 0.29 8.85
C ALA A 134 5.40 0.79 9.57
N ASP A 135 5.10 2.09 9.47
CA ASP A 135 3.90 2.68 10.08
C ASP A 135 2.63 2.14 9.38
N ASP A 136 2.65 2.05 8.03
CA ASP A 136 1.55 1.48 7.24
C ASP A 136 1.29 0.01 7.60
N LEU A 137 2.35 -0.79 7.71
CA LEU A 137 2.25 -2.20 8.07
C LEU A 137 1.69 -2.36 9.48
N THR A 138 2.23 -1.62 10.45
CA THR A 138 1.77 -1.65 11.83
C THR A 138 0.29 -1.26 11.92
N PHE A 139 -0.11 -0.19 11.22
CA PHE A 139 -1.50 0.25 11.16
C PHE A 139 -2.41 -0.82 10.55
N PHE A 140 -2.01 -1.39 9.42
CA PHE A 140 -2.78 -2.43 8.76
C PHE A 140 -2.94 -3.68 9.62
N GLU A 141 -1.87 -4.15 10.24
CA GLU A 141 -1.90 -5.35 11.09
C GLU A 141 -2.75 -5.16 12.35
N GLN A 142 -2.77 -3.95 12.90
CA GLN A 142 -3.54 -3.66 14.11
C GLN A 142 -5.03 -3.49 13.84
N ARG A 143 -5.41 -2.87 12.72
CA ARG A 143 -6.80 -2.42 12.45
C ARG A 143 -7.53 -3.26 11.42
N PHE A 144 -6.84 -3.84 10.47
CA PHE A 144 -7.44 -4.55 9.33
C PHE A 144 -7.04 -6.03 9.36
N ARG A 145 -7.69 -6.82 10.22
CA ARG A 145 -7.28 -8.20 10.53
C ARG A 145 -7.93 -9.26 9.65
N ASP A 146 -9.05 -8.94 9.00
CA ASP A 146 -9.76 -9.93 8.20
C ASP A 146 -9.00 -10.28 6.92
N PRO A 147 -9.14 -11.52 6.41
CA PRO A 147 -8.43 -11.99 5.23
C PRO A 147 -8.70 -11.18 3.96
N HIS A 148 -9.86 -10.53 3.88
CA HIS A 148 -10.28 -9.72 2.75
C HIS A 148 -9.74 -8.28 2.79
N HIS A 149 -9.22 -7.84 3.92
CA HIS A 149 -8.71 -6.48 4.03
C HIS A 149 -7.47 -6.28 3.15
N LEU A 150 -7.42 -5.10 2.51
CA LEU A 150 -6.35 -4.72 1.61
C LEU A 150 -5.83 -3.31 1.87
N VAL A 151 -4.65 -3.03 1.35
CA VAL A 151 -4.11 -1.66 1.23
C VAL A 151 -4.01 -1.31 -0.24
N LEU A 152 -4.61 -0.18 -0.62
CA LEU A 152 -4.43 0.43 -1.93
C LEU A 152 -3.43 1.58 -1.82
N LEU A 153 -2.25 1.41 -2.38
CA LEU A 153 -1.21 2.43 -2.43
C LEU A 153 -1.23 3.11 -3.79
N VAL A 154 -1.34 4.44 -3.81
CA VAL A 154 -1.41 5.23 -5.04
C VAL A 154 -0.20 6.16 -5.12
N ARG A 155 0.51 6.13 -6.24
CA ARG A 155 1.60 7.06 -6.54
C ARG A 155 1.16 8.06 -7.59
N PRO A 156 0.83 9.30 -7.19
CA PRO A 156 0.37 10.33 -8.11
C PRO A 156 1.51 10.86 -8.97
N TYR A 157 1.15 11.31 -10.18
CA TYR A 157 2.04 12.03 -11.08
C TYR A 157 1.35 13.28 -11.61
N ALA A 158 2.13 14.34 -11.85
CA ALA A 158 1.58 15.61 -12.34
C ALA A 158 1.11 15.56 -13.80
N THR A 159 1.73 14.74 -14.66
CA THR A 159 1.60 14.80 -16.12
C THR A 159 1.19 13.50 -16.80
N LYS A 160 1.11 12.40 -16.05
CA LYS A 160 0.70 11.09 -16.56
C LYS A 160 -0.25 10.42 -15.58
N ALA A 161 -0.83 9.29 -15.96
CA ALA A 161 -1.64 8.46 -15.07
C ALA A 161 -0.86 8.09 -13.81
N SER A 162 -1.53 8.11 -12.67
CA SER A 162 -1.00 7.59 -11.41
C SER A 162 -0.75 6.09 -11.52
N THR A 163 0.14 5.56 -10.70
CA THR A 163 0.33 4.11 -10.57
C THR A 163 -0.25 3.66 -9.25
N ALA A 164 -0.91 2.53 -9.22
CA ALA A 164 -1.37 1.92 -7.98
C ALA A 164 -0.85 0.50 -7.80
N GLY A 165 -0.78 0.08 -6.54
CA GLY A 165 -0.49 -1.28 -6.13
C GLY A 165 -1.40 -1.71 -4.99
N ILE A 166 -1.77 -2.98 -4.97
CA ILE A 166 -2.61 -3.56 -3.91
C ILE A 166 -1.77 -4.52 -3.09
N PHE A 167 -1.92 -4.43 -1.77
CA PHE A 167 -1.30 -5.32 -0.79
C PHE A 167 -2.39 -6.07 -0.07
N ILE A 168 -2.23 -7.38 0.02
CA ILE A 168 -3.19 -8.31 0.64
C ILE A 168 -2.50 -9.19 1.68
N ARG A 169 -3.29 -9.87 2.52
CA ARG A 169 -2.77 -10.89 3.42
C ARG A 169 -2.58 -12.21 2.70
N GLU A 170 -1.43 -12.81 2.89
CA GLU A 170 -1.10 -14.16 2.43
C GLU A 170 -0.60 -14.98 3.62
N GLY A 171 -1.26 -16.06 3.94
CA GLY A 171 -0.89 -16.89 5.12
C GLY A 171 -0.85 -16.10 6.44
N GLY A 172 -1.72 -15.09 6.59
CA GLY A 172 -1.81 -14.25 7.79
C GLY A 172 -0.81 -13.09 7.85
N LYS A 173 0.08 -12.94 6.87
CA LYS A 173 1.11 -11.89 6.80
C LYS A 173 0.91 -11.00 5.59
N VAL A 174 1.43 -9.78 5.66
CA VAL A 174 1.47 -8.84 4.53
C VAL A 174 2.92 -8.63 4.11
N ASN A 175 3.18 -8.86 2.83
CA ASN A 175 4.47 -8.44 2.26
C ASN A 175 4.37 -6.96 1.88
N GLY A 176 5.03 -6.09 2.62
CA GLY A 176 5.08 -4.64 2.35
C GLY A 176 6.21 -4.20 1.43
N GLU A 177 7.13 -5.09 1.05
CA GLU A 177 8.33 -4.71 0.27
C GLU A 177 8.00 -4.34 -1.17
N SER A 178 6.98 -4.98 -1.75
CA SER A 178 6.52 -4.67 -3.10
C SER A 178 5.07 -5.08 -3.31
N SER A 179 4.35 -4.34 -4.15
CA SER A 179 3.04 -4.77 -4.64
C SER A 179 3.18 -5.98 -5.58
N LEU A 180 2.23 -6.90 -5.51
CA LEU A 180 2.19 -8.09 -6.38
C LEU A 180 1.98 -7.73 -7.86
N LEU A 181 1.22 -6.67 -8.12
CA LEU A 181 0.91 -6.16 -9.45
C LEU A 181 0.66 -4.67 -9.36
N GLU A 182 1.48 -3.88 -10.05
CA GLU A 182 1.27 -2.45 -10.26
C GLU A 182 0.44 -2.23 -11.52
N PHE A 183 -0.44 -1.23 -11.49
CA PHE A 183 -1.30 -0.90 -12.63
C PHE A 183 -1.51 0.62 -12.75
N PRO A 184 -1.80 1.14 -13.97
CA PRO A 184 -2.18 2.54 -14.14
C PRO A 184 -3.50 2.81 -13.41
N PHE A 185 -3.51 3.82 -12.55
CA PHE A 185 -4.66 4.19 -11.73
C PHE A 185 -5.44 5.33 -12.37
N ARG A 186 -5.99 5.03 -13.54
CA ARG A 186 -6.85 5.91 -14.36
C ARG A 186 -7.66 5.07 -15.34
N SER A 187 -8.96 5.29 -15.41
CA SER A 187 -9.86 4.49 -16.25
C SER A 187 -9.47 4.51 -17.72
N SER A 188 -9.07 5.65 -18.25
CA SER A 188 -8.68 5.82 -19.66
C SER A 188 -7.44 5.01 -20.07
N GLU A 189 -6.59 4.64 -19.14
CA GLU A 189 -5.38 3.82 -19.39
C GLU A 189 -5.66 2.31 -19.32
N LEU A 190 -6.78 1.92 -18.70
CA LEU A 190 -7.15 0.51 -18.54
C LEU A 190 -8.04 0.00 -19.69
N GLY A 191 -8.68 0.91 -20.43
CA GLY A 191 -9.51 0.62 -21.58
C GLY A 191 -10.75 -0.24 -21.30
N PRO A 192 -11.71 -0.35 -22.23
CA PRO A 192 -12.68 -1.44 -22.23
C PRO A 192 -11.91 -2.74 -22.38
N MET A 193 -12.08 -3.66 -21.44
CA MET A 193 -11.31 -4.91 -21.31
C MET A 193 -10.87 -5.48 -22.67
N LYS A 194 -9.61 -5.27 -23.03
CA LYS A 194 -8.93 -6.16 -23.97
C LYS A 194 -8.75 -7.48 -23.24
N SER A 195 -9.32 -8.54 -23.79
CA SER A 195 -9.16 -9.90 -23.34
C SER A 195 -7.70 -10.16 -22.97
N GLY A 196 -7.44 -10.91 -21.88
CA GLY A 196 -6.08 -11.13 -21.34
C GLY A 196 -5.03 -11.67 -22.32
N ALA A 197 -5.42 -12.04 -23.55
CA ALA A 197 -4.54 -12.44 -24.63
C ALA A 197 -3.79 -11.26 -25.29
N ASP A 198 -4.35 -10.03 -25.28
CA ASP A 198 -3.73 -8.87 -25.93
C ASP A 198 -2.76 -8.08 -25.02
N ARG A 199 -2.63 -8.48 -23.75
CA ARG A 199 -1.73 -7.79 -22.78
C ARG A 199 -0.29 -8.31 -22.80
N ALA A 200 -0.03 -9.42 -23.51
CA ALA A 200 1.31 -10.02 -23.53
C ALA A 200 2.36 -9.19 -24.30
N ASP A 201 1.94 -8.31 -25.22
CA ASP A 201 2.87 -7.63 -26.14
C ASP A 201 3.18 -6.16 -25.83
N GLY A 202 2.59 -5.56 -24.79
CA GLY A 202 2.74 -4.14 -24.49
C GLY A 202 3.40 -3.80 -23.14
N TRP A 203 3.67 -4.77 -22.29
CA TRP A 203 4.31 -4.50 -21.00
C TRP A 203 5.83 -4.53 -21.14
N PRO A 204 6.58 -3.55 -20.59
CA PRO A 204 8.02 -3.66 -20.55
C PRO A 204 8.40 -4.93 -19.79
N LYS A 205 9.01 -5.88 -20.53
CA LYS A 205 9.56 -7.09 -19.97
C LYS A 205 10.43 -6.73 -18.77
N PRO A 206 10.26 -7.32 -17.60
CA PRO A 206 11.17 -7.08 -16.50
C PRO A 206 12.60 -7.33 -17.00
N PRO A 207 13.60 -6.52 -16.59
CA PRO A 207 14.96 -6.72 -17.03
C PRO A 207 15.34 -8.17 -16.72
N ALA A 208 15.77 -8.91 -17.74
CA ALA A 208 16.23 -10.27 -17.60
C ALA A 208 17.30 -10.28 -16.52
N SER A 209 17.08 -11.06 -15.46
CA SER A 209 18.12 -11.34 -14.48
C SER A 209 19.36 -11.79 -15.26
N PRO A 210 20.54 -11.23 -14.99
CA PRO A 210 21.75 -11.64 -15.69
C PRO A 210 21.93 -13.15 -15.44
N ALA A 211 21.91 -13.92 -16.51
CA ALA A 211 22.22 -15.34 -16.46
C ALA A 211 23.60 -15.47 -15.80
N LEU A 212 23.66 -16.21 -14.68
CA LEU A 212 24.90 -16.60 -14.06
C LEU A 212 25.68 -17.46 -15.05
N THR A 213 26.56 -16.84 -15.81
CA THR A 213 27.55 -17.56 -16.61
C THR A 213 28.50 -18.24 -15.61
N PRO A 214 28.73 -19.55 -15.69
CA PRO A 214 29.73 -20.22 -14.84
C PRO A 214 31.10 -19.58 -15.10
N ALA A 215 31.67 -18.94 -14.10
CA ALA A 215 33.00 -18.39 -14.17
C ALA A 215 34.00 -19.54 -14.36
N ALA A 216 34.77 -19.45 -15.45
CA ALA A 216 35.92 -20.33 -15.67
C ALA A 216 36.92 -20.17 -14.51
N PRO A 217 37.62 -21.25 -14.09
CA PRO A 217 38.57 -21.17 -12.99
C PRO A 217 39.76 -20.30 -13.36
N LYS A 218 39.99 -19.22 -12.56
CA LYS A 218 41.21 -18.44 -12.63
C LYS A 218 42.40 -19.25 -12.18
N PRO A 219 43.57 -19.18 -12.89
CA PRO A 219 44.79 -19.86 -12.43
C PRO A 219 45.29 -19.24 -11.11
N ALA A 220 45.74 -20.12 -10.21
CA ALA A 220 46.23 -19.79 -8.90
C ALA A 220 47.43 -18.82 -8.98
N ALA A 221 47.25 -17.61 -8.44
CA ALA A 221 48.35 -16.69 -8.22
C ALA A 221 49.15 -17.12 -6.98
N ARG A 222 50.44 -17.26 -7.23
CA ARG A 222 51.53 -17.64 -6.30
C ARG A 222 51.51 -16.72 -5.08
N ALA A 223 51.48 -17.30 -3.90
CA ALA A 223 51.60 -16.61 -2.62
C ALA A 223 52.92 -15.87 -2.52
N GLN A 224 52.91 -14.57 -2.37
CA GLN A 224 54.05 -13.77 -1.91
C GLN A 224 53.98 -13.68 -0.39
N VAL A 225 55.01 -14.20 0.24
CA VAL A 225 55.27 -14.10 1.68
C VAL A 225 55.76 -12.68 1.98
N VAL A 226 55.01 -11.93 2.79
CA VAL A 226 55.44 -10.64 3.35
C VAL A 226 55.83 -10.87 4.81
N PRO A 227 57.02 -10.40 5.25
CA PRO A 227 57.50 -10.65 6.59
C PRO A 227 56.76 -9.80 7.64
N ILE A 228 56.47 -10.43 8.76
CA ILE A 228 55.90 -9.83 9.95
C ILE A 228 56.95 -8.98 10.65
N ALA A 229 56.71 -7.67 10.75
CA ALA A 229 57.50 -6.80 11.59
C ALA A 229 56.62 -6.16 12.68
N SER A 230 56.99 -6.42 13.91
CA SER A 230 56.86 -5.64 15.15
C SER A 230 55.50 -5.36 15.73
N ARG A 231 55.23 -6.17 16.69
CA ARG A 231 54.57 -5.98 18.00
C ARG A 231 54.60 -4.51 18.48
N ARG A 232 53.41 -3.91 18.67
CA ARG A 232 53.21 -2.79 19.61
C ARG A 232 52.30 -3.24 20.71
N GLU A 233 52.71 -2.96 21.93
CA GLU A 233 52.04 -3.29 23.20
C GLU A 233 50.70 -2.55 23.37
N PRO A 234 49.75 -3.12 24.14
CA PRO A 234 48.46 -2.48 24.39
C PRO A 234 48.58 -1.39 25.45
N SER A 235 48.10 -0.20 25.10
CA SER A 235 47.93 0.92 26.01
C SER A 235 46.70 0.70 26.91
N ALA A 236 46.82 1.07 28.19
CA ALA A 236 45.85 0.90 29.29
C ALA A 236 44.50 1.55 29.02
N PRO A 237 43.40 1.10 29.67
CA PRO A 237 42.04 1.60 29.45
C PRO A 237 41.88 2.99 30.15
N ALA A 238 41.26 3.92 29.40
CA ALA A 238 40.84 5.23 29.89
C ALA A 238 39.62 5.09 30.82
N ALA A 239 39.65 5.86 31.91
CA ALA A 239 38.65 5.94 32.95
C ALA A 239 37.25 6.34 32.45
N GLU A 240 36.23 5.71 33.03
CA GLU A 240 34.82 6.03 32.82
C GLU A 240 34.51 7.44 33.42
N PRO A 241 33.68 8.25 32.75
CA PRO A 241 33.17 9.49 33.32
C PRO A 241 32.07 9.21 34.34
N SER A 242 32.26 9.70 35.54
CA SER A 242 31.33 9.68 36.67
C SER A 242 30.02 10.39 36.32
N VAL A 243 28.89 9.73 36.56
CA VAL A 243 27.53 10.31 36.45
C VAL A 243 27.28 11.22 37.63
N PRO A 244 26.82 12.47 37.45
CA PRO A 244 26.44 13.35 38.58
C PRO A 244 25.12 12.87 39.21
N VAL A 245 25.15 12.66 40.51
CA VAL A 245 23.99 12.38 41.37
C VAL A 245 23.17 13.67 41.52
N LEU A 246 21.92 13.63 41.07
CA LEU A 246 20.93 14.70 41.34
C LEU A 246 20.45 14.62 42.79
N PRO A 247 20.33 15.76 43.49
CA PRO A 247 19.80 15.79 44.85
C PRO A 247 18.29 15.53 44.88
N ALA A 248 17.85 14.77 45.86
CA ALA A 248 16.46 14.45 46.14
C ALA A 248 15.62 15.69 46.46
N ALA A 249 14.43 15.74 45.85
CA ALA A 249 13.41 16.77 46.13
C ALA A 249 12.86 16.61 47.56
N PRO A 250 12.55 17.73 48.30
CA PRO A 250 11.99 17.66 49.64
C PRO A 250 10.53 17.23 49.64
N ALA A 251 10.16 16.41 50.60
CA ALA A 251 8.79 15.95 50.86
C ALA A 251 7.87 17.13 51.18
N VAL A 252 6.71 17.16 50.49
CA VAL A 252 5.64 18.10 50.84
C VAL A 252 4.78 17.46 51.94
N GLU A 253 4.81 18.10 53.10
CA GLU A 253 3.94 17.80 54.25
C GLU A 253 2.51 18.24 53.94
N GLU A 254 1.60 17.26 53.91
CA GLU A 254 0.15 17.48 53.91
C GLU A 254 -0.28 17.96 55.31
N LYS A 255 -0.67 19.25 55.45
CA LYS A 255 -1.42 19.73 56.61
C LYS A 255 -2.91 19.66 56.33
N PHE A 256 -3.56 18.63 56.88
CA PHE A 256 -4.97 18.65 57.18
C PHE A 256 -5.22 19.56 58.38
N ALA A 257 -6.09 20.53 58.24
CA ALA A 257 -6.76 21.19 59.37
C ALA A 257 -8.16 21.67 58.97
N LYS A 258 -9.13 21.09 59.66
CA LYS A 258 -10.49 21.52 60.03
C LYS A 258 -11.37 22.17 58.97
#